data_19cfb97a229840f11bb9cca21d6a4fd4
#
_entry.id   19cfb97a229840f11bb9cca21d6a4fd4
#
_cell.length_a   1.000
_cell.length_b   1.000
_cell.length_c   1.000
_cell.angle_alpha   90.00
_cell.angle_beta   90.00
_cell.angle_gamma   90.00
#
_symmetry.space_group_name_H-M   'P 1'
#
loop_
_entity.id
_entity.type
_entity.pdbx_description
1 polymer ?
#
loop_
_entity_poly.entity_id
_entity_poly.type
_entity_poly.pdbx_seq_one_letter_code
_entity_poly.pdbx_strand_id
1 'polypeptide(L)'
;MKKKRIICLILGLCLVFTVVAVVLHTRKDSNEPVVILYENDVHCSVEGYSKLLAMKKELSEHYRYVGVVSGGDFVQGGTLGAVSKGEYIINLMNKVGYDAIALGNHEFDYQLPRLIELQEMSDTKFLSCNFTKIEEDTSYFEPYTIVSYGNVDIAYIGITTPETITSAYPSQFKNDNGEIIYTFNEDKLYEVVQANIDAVEDAGADYVIALSHIGYSEAEELFDITDIIQNTDGFDVVLDAHAHLVMEELFIKDKSGDEVLISSTGTKFENIGKLTITDDGFNTELIETAAYEKTDSGMDDYIAQINESYAELGNRKIGESRVNLITHDKNENRLVRIAETNLGNFCSDALRMVTDAEIAYVNGGGLRAPMAAGDVTFNDIFSVFPFNNQIVTAEVTGQILLDMLEMAVMGYPQEDGSFPHVSGVTFSVNTAIESSVQVDENGFFTKVDGDYRVNNIKVLDKETGAYLPLKLDGKYVLAGFNYFLLDFGGGMTMLKEAKILDSEGMLDVELLERYITDYLGGVINERYAEVENRITFTAAADV
;
A
#
# COMPACT_ATOMS: atom_id res chain seq x y z
N MET A 1 -77.54 -13.22 28.26
CA MET A 1 -77.20 -13.04 26.82
C MET A 1 -76.21 -11.91 26.54
N LYS A 2 -76.26 -10.75 27.16
CA LYS A 2 -75.33 -9.61 26.89
C LYS A 2 -73.85 -9.90 27.24
N LYS A 3 -73.53 -10.58 28.35
CA LYS A 3 -72.14 -10.93 28.74
C LYS A 3 -71.43 -11.88 27.79
N LYS A 4 -72.15 -12.89 27.20
CA LYS A 4 -71.52 -13.81 26.21
C LYS A 4 -71.22 -13.10 24.90
N ARG A 5 -71.98 -12.09 24.46
CA ARG A 5 -71.71 -11.32 23.23
C ARG A 5 -70.51 -10.38 23.40
N ILE A 6 -70.30 -9.83 24.59
CA ILE A 6 -69.11 -8.98 24.86
C ILE A 6 -67.82 -9.82 24.89
N ILE A 7 -67.84 -11.03 25.48
CA ILE A 7 -66.69 -11.93 25.51
C ILE A 7 -66.34 -12.41 24.09
N CYS A 8 -67.32 -12.72 23.25
CA CYS A 8 -67.05 -13.08 21.85
C CYS A 8 -66.49 -11.92 21.01
N LEU A 9 -66.94 -10.66 21.31
CA LEU A 9 -66.40 -9.48 20.62
C LEU A 9 -64.94 -9.21 21.03
N ILE A 10 -64.61 -9.35 22.31
CA ILE A 10 -63.24 -9.13 22.82
C ILE A 10 -62.31 -10.25 22.29
N LEU A 11 -62.73 -11.53 22.27
CA LEU A 11 -61.98 -12.61 21.69
C LEU A 11 -61.80 -12.43 20.17
N GLY A 12 -62.79 -11.98 19.44
CA GLY A 12 -62.69 -11.65 18.01
C GLY A 12 -61.72 -10.49 17.74
N LEU A 13 -61.75 -9.43 18.57
CA LEU A 13 -60.78 -8.31 18.46
C LEU A 13 -59.36 -8.74 18.80
N CYS A 14 -59.16 -9.60 19.83
CA CYS A 14 -57.84 -10.13 20.17
C CYS A 14 -57.29 -11.06 19.04
N LEU A 15 -58.16 -11.86 18.40
CA LEU A 15 -57.76 -12.70 17.27
C LEU A 15 -57.39 -11.87 16.04
N VAL A 16 -58.14 -10.79 15.75
CA VAL A 16 -57.83 -9.86 14.66
C VAL A 16 -56.53 -9.11 14.95
N PHE A 17 -56.30 -8.66 16.20
CA PHE A 17 -55.04 -8.01 16.58
C PHE A 17 -53.84 -8.99 16.53
N THR A 18 -54.01 -10.26 16.94
CA THR A 18 -52.94 -11.26 16.83
C THR A 18 -52.68 -11.63 15.38
N VAL A 19 -53.70 -11.78 14.53
CA VAL A 19 -53.52 -12.03 13.09
C VAL A 19 -52.90 -10.82 12.38
N VAL A 20 -53.31 -9.59 12.72
CA VAL A 20 -52.66 -8.37 12.19
C VAL A 20 -51.23 -8.23 12.70
N ALA A 21 -50.94 -8.52 13.98
CA ALA A 21 -49.58 -8.53 14.51
C ALA A 21 -48.73 -9.63 13.91
N VAL A 22 -49.27 -10.84 13.69
CA VAL A 22 -48.59 -11.94 13.00
C VAL A 22 -48.40 -11.61 11.51
N VAL A 23 -49.37 -11.01 10.83
CA VAL A 23 -49.22 -10.60 9.41
C VAL A 23 -48.27 -9.39 9.28
N LEU A 24 -48.18 -8.52 10.27
CA LEU A 24 -47.16 -7.47 10.32
C LEU A 24 -45.78 -8.02 10.71
N HIS A 25 -45.72 -9.14 11.45
CA HIS A 25 -44.45 -9.79 11.80
C HIS A 25 -43.98 -10.83 10.77
N THR A 26 -44.84 -11.22 9.81
CA THR A 26 -44.51 -12.18 8.72
C THR A 26 -44.31 -11.54 7.36
N ARG A 27 -44.45 -10.22 7.25
CA ARG A 27 -43.81 -9.49 6.16
C ARG A 27 -42.40 -9.13 6.63
N LYS A 28 -41.49 -10.06 6.60
CA LYS A 28 -40.13 -9.76 6.14
C LYS A 28 -40.33 -9.34 4.68
N ASP A 29 -40.43 -8.02 4.45
CA ASP A 29 -40.26 -7.51 3.10
C ASP A 29 -38.88 -8.06 2.70
N SER A 30 -38.79 -8.77 1.57
CA SER A 30 -37.51 -9.17 1.00
C SER A 30 -36.64 -7.92 0.96
N ASN A 31 -35.46 -7.95 1.58
CA ASN A 31 -34.57 -6.80 1.56
C ASN A 31 -34.27 -6.46 0.09
N GLU A 32 -34.43 -5.19 -0.26
CA GLU A 32 -34.01 -4.77 -1.60
C GLU A 32 -32.51 -5.02 -1.73
N PRO A 33 -32.00 -5.49 -2.88
CA PRO A 33 -30.56 -5.70 -3.07
C PRO A 33 -29.75 -4.43 -2.77
N VAL A 34 -28.66 -4.61 -2.04
CA VAL A 34 -27.66 -3.55 -1.82
C VAL A 34 -26.48 -3.83 -2.75
N VAL A 35 -26.05 -2.81 -3.49
CA VAL A 35 -24.87 -2.89 -4.35
C VAL A 35 -23.78 -1.99 -3.77
N ILE A 36 -22.60 -2.54 -3.53
CA ILE A 36 -21.43 -1.81 -3.07
C ILE A 36 -20.38 -1.85 -4.18
N LEU A 37 -20.02 -0.68 -4.70
CA LEU A 37 -18.85 -0.53 -5.55
C LEU A 37 -17.62 -0.37 -4.64
N TYR A 38 -16.51 -0.99 -5.04
CA TYR A 38 -15.28 -0.90 -4.26
C TYR A 38 -14.05 -0.81 -5.16
N GLU A 39 -13.01 -0.21 -4.62
CA GLU A 39 -11.69 -0.11 -5.21
C GLU A 39 -10.62 -0.17 -4.13
N ASN A 40 -9.38 -0.44 -4.51
CA ASN A 40 -8.20 -0.45 -3.67
C ASN A 40 -6.96 -0.07 -4.48
N ASP A 41 -5.91 0.41 -3.78
CA ASP A 41 -4.59 0.66 -4.36
C ASP A 41 -4.63 1.54 -5.64
N VAL A 42 -5.48 2.58 -5.63
CA VAL A 42 -5.65 3.43 -6.83
C VAL A 42 -4.46 4.34 -7.11
N HIS A 43 -3.59 4.59 -6.12
CA HIS A 43 -2.32 5.28 -6.29
C HIS A 43 -2.39 6.51 -7.19
N CYS A 44 -3.32 7.43 -6.89
CA CYS A 44 -3.56 8.68 -7.63
C CYS A 44 -3.95 8.51 -9.11
N SER A 45 -4.50 7.37 -9.53
CA SER A 45 -5.05 7.16 -10.87
C SER A 45 -6.38 7.87 -11.01
N VAL A 46 -6.36 9.16 -11.34
CA VAL A 46 -7.53 10.06 -11.27
C VAL A 46 -8.64 9.73 -12.27
N GLU A 47 -8.30 9.15 -13.43
CA GLU A 47 -9.25 8.88 -14.52
C GLU A 47 -10.31 7.84 -14.11
N GLY A 48 -9.98 6.93 -13.20
CA GLY A 48 -10.89 5.90 -12.72
C GLY A 48 -12.09 6.47 -11.96
N TYR A 49 -11.93 7.60 -11.26
CA TYR A 49 -13.02 8.22 -10.49
C TYR A 49 -14.21 8.67 -11.36
N SER A 50 -13.95 9.09 -12.60
CA SER A 50 -15.03 9.46 -13.54
C SER A 50 -15.88 8.25 -13.94
N LYS A 51 -15.22 7.11 -14.17
CA LYS A 51 -15.91 5.85 -14.51
C LYS A 51 -16.65 5.28 -13.29
N LEU A 52 -16.03 5.31 -12.10
CA LEU A 52 -16.66 4.89 -10.86
C LEU A 52 -17.94 5.69 -10.56
N LEU A 53 -17.89 7.03 -10.71
CA LEU A 53 -19.05 7.88 -10.53
C LEU A 53 -20.14 7.61 -11.58
N ALA A 54 -19.76 7.39 -12.85
CA ALA A 54 -20.69 7.05 -13.90
C ALA A 54 -21.39 5.70 -13.62
N MET A 55 -20.63 4.70 -13.15
CA MET A 55 -21.15 3.40 -12.76
C MET A 55 -22.09 3.48 -11.55
N LYS A 56 -21.72 4.25 -10.53
CA LYS A 56 -22.60 4.52 -9.38
C LYS A 56 -23.94 5.10 -9.81
N LYS A 57 -23.91 6.10 -10.72
CA LYS A 57 -25.13 6.73 -11.24
C LYS A 57 -25.97 5.75 -12.06
N GLU A 58 -25.37 4.97 -12.93
CA GLU A 58 -26.07 3.96 -13.73
C GLU A 58 -26.74 2.90 -12.85
N LEU A 59 -26.01 2.35 -11.87
CA LEU A 59 -26.57 1.37 -10.95
C LEU A 59 -27.69 1.96 -10.09
N SER A 60 -27.61 3.23 -9.71
CA SER A 60 -28.66 3.92 -8.97
C SER A 60 -29.97 4.13 -9.75
N GLU A 61 -29.98 3.92 -11.07
CA GLU A 61 -31.21 3.87 -11.88
C GLU A 61 -31.98 2.54 -11.69
N HIS A 62 -31.27 1.48 -11.27
CA HIS A 62 -31.80 0.11 -11.18
C HIS A 62 -31.87 -0.42 -9.74
N TYR A 63 -30.98 0.03 -8.89
CA TYR A 63 -30.89 -0.34 -7.49
C TYR A 63 -31.14 0.87 -6.60
N ARG A 64 -31.93 0.67 -5.56
CA ARG A 64 -32.26 1.75 -4.63
C ARG A 64 -31.08 2.12 -3.74
N TYR A 65 -30.24 1.13 -3.41
CA TYR A 65 -29.12 1.27 -2.51
C TYR A 65 -27.83 0.92 -3.24
N VAL A 66 -26.99 1.94 -3.46
CA VAL A 66 -25.68 1.81 -4.11
C VAL A 66 -24.66 2.58 -3.28
N GLY A 67 -23.78 1.84 -2.62
CA GLY A 67 -22.65 2.37 -1.85
C GLY A 67 -21.36 2.38 -2.64
N VAL A 68 -20.34 3.08 -2.09
CA VAL A 68 -18.96 3.05 -2.59
C VAL A 68 -18.00 3.02 -1.41
N VAL A 69 -17.00 2.13 -1.44
CA VAL A 69 -16.00 2.01 -0.39
C VAL A 69 -14.58 1.88 -0.98
N SER A 70 -13.56 2.20 -0.17
CA SER A 70 -12.15 2.11 -0.55
C SER A 70 -11.37 1.21 0.41
N GLY A 71 -10.52 0.35 -0.16
CA GLY A 71 -9.57 -0.49 0.57
C GLY A 71 -8.26 0.21 0.96
N GLY A 72 -8.08 1.51 0.65
CA GLY A 72 -6.87 2.27 0.98
C GLY A 72 -5.86 2.41 -0.16
N ASP A 73 -4.73 3.04 0.11
CA ASP A 73 -3.65 3.38 -0.83
C ASP A 73 -4.11 4.28 -2.00
N PHE A 74 -4.74 5.39 -1.66
CA PHE A 74 -5.28 6.33 -2.65
C PHE A 74 -4.46 7.62 -2.80
N VAL A 75 -3.71 8.09 -1.77
CA VAL A 75 -3.07 9.43 -1.80
C VAL A 75 -1.71 9.47 -2.49
N GLN A 76 -1.01 8.34 -2.57
CA GLN A 76 0.36 8.26 -3.09
C GLN A 76 0.36 7.75 -4.53
N GLY A 77 1.08 8.42 -5.42
CA GLY A 77 1.27 8.03 -6.81
C GLY A 77 1.47 9.22 -7.74
N GLY A 78 2.41 9.11 -8.65
CA GLY A 78 2.69 10.10 -9.69
C GLY A 78 2.90 11.54 -9.22
N THR A 79 3.11 12.44 -10.17
CA THR A 79 3.34 13.88 -9.89
C THR A 79 2.16 14.52 -9.17
N LEU A 80 0.95 14.12 -9.50
CA LEU A 80 -0.27 14.69 -8.93
C LEU A 80 -0.38 14.41 -7.44
N GLY A 81 -0.14 13.15 -7.03
CA GLY A 81 -0.16 12.72 -5.63
C GLY A 81 0.84 13.51 -4.80
N ALA A 82 2.09 13.56 -5.25
CA ALA A 82 3.15 14.19 -4.47
C ALA A 82 3.07 15.73 -4.43
N VAL A 83 2.64 16.40 -5.49
CA VAL A 83 2.48 17.86 -5.47
C VAL A 83 1.27 18.27 -4.63
N SER A 84 0.14 17.56 -4.74
CA SER A 84 -1.05 17.85 -3.95
C SER A 84 -1.01 17.24 -2.55
N LYS A 85 -0.11 16.29 -2.31
CA LYS A 85 -0.07 15.50 -1.06
C LYS A 85 -1.46 14.97 -0.69
N GLY A 86 -2.13 14.36 -1.67
CA GLY A 86 -3.44 13.74 -1.51
C GLY A 86 -4.66 14.65 -1.65
N GLU A 87 -4.52 15.99 -1.67
CA GLU A 87 -5.67 16.93 -1.67
C GLU A 87 -6.64 16.68 -2.83
N TYR A 88 -6.14 16.51 -4.06
CA TYR A 88 -7.03 16.31 -5.20
C TYR A 88 -7.76 14.98 -5.17
N ILE A 89 -7.13 13.95 -4.62
CA ILE A 89 -7.76 12.64 -4.49
C ILE A 89 -8.94 12.74 -3.52
N ILE A 90 -8.76 13.37 -2.36
CA ILE A 90 -9.87 13.59 -1.41
C ILE A 90 -11.02 14.37 -2.06
N ASN A 91 -10.71 15.40 -2.85
CA ASN A 91 -11.72 16.15 -3.57
C ASN A 91 -12.47 15.30 -4.62
N LEU A 92 -11.80 14.36 -5.31
CA LEU A 92 -12.44 13.41 -6.22
C LEU A 92 -13.30 12.41 -5.45
N MET A 93 -12.80 11.85 -4.35
CA MET A 93 -13.55 10.92 -3.49
C MET A 93 -14.81 11.56 -2.91
N ASN A 94 -14.72 12.82 -2.45
CA ASN A 94 -15.90 13.58 -1.99
C ASN A 94 -16.96 13.76 -3.08
N LYS A 95 -16.54 13.96 -4.36
CA LYS A 95 -17.47 14.05 -5.49
C LYS A 95 -18.13 12.72 -5.84
N VAL A 96 -17.43 11.59 -5.67
CA VAL A 96 -18.01 10.25 -5.81
C VAL A 96 -18.97 9.96 -4.67
N GLY A 97 -18.64 10.40 -3.44
CA GLY A 97 -19.40 10.17 -2.22
C GLY A 97 -19.20 8.74 -1.73
N TYR A 98 -18.09 8.49 -1.08
CA TYR A 98 -17.78 7.21 -0.43
C TYR A 98 -18.56 7.05 0.87
N ASP A 99 -18.91 5.82 1.22
CA ASP A 99 -19.60 5.47 2.46
C ASP A 99 -18.59 5.07 3.56
N ALA A 100 -17.47 4.45 3.17
CA ALA A 100 -16.38 4.06 4.05
C ALA A 100 -15.03 4.05 3.30
N ILE A 101 -13.95 4.42 4.01
CA ILE A 101 -12.59 4.52 3.45
C ILE A 101 -11.64 3.92 4.48
N ALA A 102 -10.98 2.79 4.16
CA ALA A 102 -9.90 2.27 4.99
C ALA A 102 -8.57 3.00 4.70
N LEU A 103 -7.65 2.94 5.64
CA LEU A 103 -6.29 3.44 5.47
C LEU A 103 -5.36 2.30 5.06
N GLY A 104 -4.59 2.51 3.99
CA GLY A 104 -3.43 1.71 3.66
C GLY A 104 -2.14 2.28 4.27
N ASN A 105 -0.99 1.68 3.91
CA ASN A 105 0.30 2.16 4.37
C ASN A 105 0.72 3.47 3.69
N HIS A 106 0.33 3.68 2.43
CA HIS A 106 0.70 4.87 1.67
C HIS A 106 -0.08 6.13 2.06
N GLU A 107 -1.13 6.05 2.84
CA GLU A 107 -1.76 7.23 3.44
C GLU A 107 -0.82 7.94 4.44
N PHE A 108 0.14 7.21 5.00
CA PHE A 108 1.14 7.74 5.93
C PHE A 108 2.40 8.32 5.24
N ASP A 109 2.54 8.22 3.92
CA ASP A 109 3.73 8.68 3.17
C ASP A 109 3.96 10.19 3.26
N TYR A 110 2.88 10.98 3.38
CA TYR A 110 2.99 12.43 3.58
C TYR A 110 2.96 12.82 5.07
N GLN A 111 3.22 11.86 5.95
CA GLN A 111 3.28 11.95 7.40
C GLN A 111 1.91 12.15 8.08
N LEU A 112 1.80 11.71 9.33
CA LEU A 112 0.57 11.75 10.11
C LEU A 112 -0.10 13.14 10.21
N PRO A 113 0.61 14.27 10.36
CA PRO A 113 -0.03 15.57 10.35
C PRO A 113 -0.80 15.85 9.04
N ARG A 114 -0.24 15.44 7.87
CA ARG A 114 -0.94 15.62 6.59
C ARG A 114 -2.13 14.69 6.46
N LEU A 115 -2.02 13.45 6.93
CA LEU A 115 -3.14 12.51 6.94
C LEU A 115 -4.32 13.04 7.77
N ILE A 116 -4.05 13.70 8.90
CA ILE A 116 -5.09 14.37 9.72
C ILE A 116 -5.75 15.51 8.93
N GLU A 117 -4.98 16.34 8.23
CA GLU A 117 -5.55 17.39 7.37
C GLU A 117 -6.43 16.80 6.27
N LEU A 118 -6.01 15.71 5.63
CA LEU A 118 -6.80 15.01 4.60
C LEU A 118 -8.10 14.44 5.18
N GLN A 119 -8.05 13.90 6.41
CA GLN A 119 -9.26 13.46 7.12
C GLN A 119 -10.24 14.64 7.38
N GLU A 120 -9.72 15.83 7.71
CA GLU A 120 -10.57 17.02 7.92
C GLU A 120 -11.18 17.53 6.60
N MET A 121 -10.53 17.28 5.46
CA MET A 121 -11.02 17.62 4.12
C MET A 121 -12.00 16.58 3.57
N SER A 122 -11.99 15.37 4.07
CA SER A 122 -12.85 14.27 3.61
C SER A 122 -14.27 14.40 4.19
N ASP A 123 -15.28 14.21 3.33
CA ASP A 123 -16.68 14.10 3.76
C ASP A 123 -16.96 12.78 4.52
N THR A 124 -16.07 11.79 4.35
CA THR A 124 -16.19 10.44 4.93
C THR A 124 -15.04 10.17 5.91
N LYS A 125 -15.33 9.48 7.01
CA LYS A 125 -14.32 9.13 8.00
C LYS A 125 -13.37 8.06 7.46
N PHE A 126 -12.08 8.23 7.78
CA PHE A 126 -11.07 7.20 7.56
C PHE A 126 -11.14 6.15 8.65
N LEU A 127 -10.99 4.90 8.27
CA LEU A 127 -11.14 3.76 9.17
C LEU A 127 -9.80 3.04 9.36
N SER A 128 -9.43 2.80 10.62
CA SER A 128 -8.35 1.89 11.00
C SER A 128 -8.56 1.42 12.43
N CYS A 129 -8.94 0.16 12.62
CA CYS A 129 -9.24 -0.39 13.94
C CYS A 129 -7.99 -0.67 14.77
N ASN A 130 -6.85 -0.87 14.11
CA ASN A 130 -5.62 -1.31 14.72
C ASN A 130 -4.52 -0.24 14.85
N PHE A 131 -4.65 0.95 14.24
CA PHE A 131 -3.71 2.04 14.47
C PHE A 131 -4.07 2.80 15.75
N THR A 132 -3.24 2.64 16.79
CA THR A 132 -3.49 3.18 18.13
C THR A 132 -2.32 3.99 18.65
N LYS A 133 -2.59 4.92 19.56
CA LYS A 133 -1.57 5.56 20.37
C LYS A 133 -1.38 4.75 21.65
N ILE A 134 -0.15 4.28 21.91
CA ILE A 134 0.17 3.30 22.97
C ILE A 134 -0.37 3.69 24.34
N GLU A 135 -0.29 4.99 24.73
CA GLU A 135 -0.76 5.46 26.02
C GLU A 135 -2.29 5.50 26.16
N GLU A 136 -3.03 5.57 25.04
CA GLU A 136 -4.48 5.79 25.05
C GLU A 136 -5.26 4.49 24.90
N ASP A 137 -4.63 3.42 24.40
CA ASP A 137 -5.24 2.09 24.16
C ASP A 137 -6.57 2.16 23.38
N THR A 138 -6.68 3.13 22.47
CA THR A 138 -7.85 3.34 21.61
C THR A 138 -7.39 3.63 20.19
N SER A 139 -8.18 3.24 19.20
CA SER A 139 -7.91 3.55 17.80
C SER A 139 -7.77 5.06 17.59
N TYR A 140 -6.76 5.46 16.80
CA TYR A 140 -6.50 6.87 16.50
C TYR A 140 -7.50 7.44 15.49
N PHE A 141 -7.89 6.62 14.50
CA PHE A 141 -8.99 6.89 13.57
C PHE A 141 -10.23 6.11 14.01
N GLU A 142 -11.40 6.37 13.39
CA GLU A 142 -12.59 5.57 13.65
C GLU A 142 -12.29 4.10 13.29
N PRO A 143 -12.57 3.14 14.18
CA PRO A 143 -12.28 1.74 13.90
C PRO A 143 -13.21 1.13 12.86
N TYR A 144 -14.45 1.58 12.82
CA TYR A 144 -15.50 1.12 11.92
C TYR A 144 -16.55 2.20 11.71
N THR A 145 -17.41 1.97 10.71
CA THR A 145 -18.68 2.73 10.53
C THR A 145 -19.80 1.76 10.20
N ILE A 146 -21.04 2.11 10.60
CA ILE A 146 -22.24 1.36 10.23
C ILE A 146 -23.09 2.23 9.30
N VAL A 147 -23.36 1.73 8.11
CA VAL A 147 -24.15 2.42 7.08
C VAL A 147 -25.46 1.70 6.85
N SER A 148 -26.58 2.44 6.94
CA SER A 148 -27.92 1.90 6.75
C SER A 148 -28.35 2.00 5.28
N TYR A 149 -28.55 0.89 4.63
CA TYR A 149 -29.13 0.79 3.30
C TYR A 149 -30.59 0.33 3.41
N GLY A 150 -31.44 1.24 3.87
CA GLY A 150 -32.84 0.97 4.15
C GLY A 150 -33.06 0.19 5.43
N ASN A 151 -33.35 -1.11 5.32
CA ASN A 151 -33.53 -2.00 6.48
C ASN A 151 -32.32 -2.90 6.73
N VAL A 152 -31.23 -2.68 5.98
CA VAL A 152 -29.98 -3.45 6.09
C VAL A 152 -28.91 -2.52 6.63
N ASP A 153 -28.33 -2.84 7.77
CA ASP A 153 -27.23 -2.14 8.40
C ASP A 153 -25.92 -2.90 8.14
N ILE A 154 -25.00 -2.29 7.39
CA ILE A 154 -23.70 -2.87 7.04
C ILE A 154 -22.60 -2.17 7.83
N ALA A 155 -21.83 -2.93 8.59
CA ALA A 155 -20.64 -2.46 9.26
C ALA A 155 -19.43 -2.60 8.34
N TYR A 156 -18.62 -1.55 8.25
CA TYR A 156 -17.31 -1.54 7.58
C TYR A 156 -16.23 -1.36 8.62
N ILE A 157 -15.32 -2.33 8.77
CA ILE A 157 -14.18 -2.29 9.69
C ILE A 157 -12.91 -2.05 8.87
N GLY A 158 -12.16 -0.98 9.16
CA GLY A 158 -10.87 -0.72 8.50
C GLY A 158 -9.73 -1.46 9.19
N ILE A 159 -8.86 -2.12 8.41
CA ILE A 159 -7.68 -2.83 8.93
C ILE A 159 -6.47 -2.38 8.12
N THR A 160 -5.47 -1.78 8.79
CA THR A 160 -4.23 -1.28 8.17
C THR A 160 -3.09 -2.26 8.43
N THR A 161 -2.25 -2.55 7.43
CA THR A 161 -1.11 -3.46 7.61
C THR A 161 -0.14 -2.94 8.67
N PRO A 162 0.27 -3.80 9.64
CA PRO A 162 1.28 -3.42 10.63
C PRO A 162 2.65 -3.07 10.04
N GLU A 163 2.97 -3.54 8.83
CA GLU A 163 4.19 -3.16 8.13
C GLU A 163 4.35 -1.64 7.94
N THR A 164 3.25 -0.90 8.01
CA THR A 164 3.24 0.57 7.92
C THR A 164 4.25 1.21 8.88
N ILE A 165 4.49 0.61 10.05
CA ILE A 165 5.44 1.14 11.04
C ILE A 165 6.88 1.22 10.51
N THR A 166 7.24 0.37 9.55
CA THR A 166 8.57 0.34 8.93
C THR A 166 8.56 0.80 7.47
N SER A 167 7.42 0.68 6.77
CA SER A 167 7.31 1.02 5.35
C SER A 167 7.00 2.51 5.11
N ALA A 168 6.49 3.26 6.10
CA ALA A 168 6.08 4.65 5.97
C ALA A 168 6.76 5.56 7.01
N TYR A 169 7.99 6.02 6.73
CA TYR A 169 8.74 6.97 7.57
C TYR A 169 8.62 6.69 9.09
N PRO A 170 9.33 5.70 9.64
CA PRO A 170 9.17 5.26 11.04
C PRO A 170 9.34 6.34 12.11
N SER A 171 9.98 7.46 11.78
CA SER A 171 10.13 8.60 12.70
C SER A 171 8.80 9.24 13.09
N GLN A 172 7.79 9.21 12.22
CA GLN A 172 6.47 9.80 12.51
C GLN A 172 5.71 9.06 13.63
N PHE A 173 6.08 7.81 13.90
CA PHE A 173 5.47 6.99 14.95
C PHE A 173 6.19 7.09 16.29
N LYS A 174 7.21 7.98 16.38
CA LYS A 174 8.07 8.18 17.55
C LYS A 174 7.90 9.56 18.16
N ASN A 175 8.21 9.68 19.46
CA ASN A 175 8.33 10.97 20.14
C ASN A 175 9.74 11.58 19.92
N ASP A 176 9.96 12.79 20.44
CA ASP A 176 11.25 13.50 20.35
C ASP A 176 12.44 12.75 20.99
N ASN A 177 12.17 11.75 21.84
CA ASN A 177 13.21 10.90 22.45
C ASN A 177 13.52 9.66 21.59
N GLY A 178 12.80 9.46 20.46
CA GLY A 178 12.92 8.29 19.58
C GLY A 178 12.17 7.05 20.06
N GLU A 179 11.32 7.18 21.09
CA GLU A 179 10.48 6.09 21.59
C GLU A 179 9.22 5.96 20.71
N ILE A 180 8.85 4.74 20.33
CA ILE A 180 7.62 4.45 19.59
C ILE A 180 6.43 4.79 20.48
N ILE A 181 5.51 5.62 19.97
CA ILE A 181 4.29 6.06 20.68
C ILE A 181 3.01 5.68 19.95
N TYR A 182 3.11 5.12 18.75
CA TYR A 182 2.01 4.55 17.98
C TYR A 182 2.31 3.09 17.65
N THR A 183 1.26 2.27 17.52
CA THR A 183 1.36 0.87 17.10
C THR A 183 0.22 0.53 16.15
N PHE A 184 0.43 -0.47 15.30
CA PHE A 184 -0.63 -1.11 14.51
C PHE A 184 -1.13 -2.40 15.18
N ASN A 185 -0.79 -2.60 16.46
CA ASN A 185 -1.20 -3.72 17.30
C ASN A 185 -0.83 -5.10 16.74
N GLU A 186 0.33 -5.21 16.11
CA GLU A 186 0.85 -6.42 15.49
C GLU A 186 0.75 -7.65 16.39
N ASP A 187 1.12 -7.52 17.67
CA ASP A 187 1.06 -8.60 18.68
C ASP A 187 -0.37 -9.02 19.07
N LYS A 188 -1.37 -8.17 18.83
CA LYS A 188 -2.76 -8.31 19.27
C LYS A 188 -3.74 -8.14 18.12
N LEU A 189 -3.25 -8.21 16.87
CA LEU A 189 -4.06 -7.85 15.69
C LEU A 189 -5.37 -8.62 15.65
N TYR A 190 -5.34 -9.93 15.85
CA TYR A 190 -6.54 -10.77 15.84
C TYR A 190 -7.52 -10.41 16.97
N GLU A 191 -7.00 -10.10 18.17
CA GLU A 191 -7.81 -9.72 19.32
C GLU A 191 -8.50 -8.35 19.09
N VAL A 192 -7.76 -7.40 18.50
CA VAL A 192 -8.29 -6.07 18.18
C VAL A 192 -9.34 -6.16 17.10
N VAL A 193 -9.10 -6.92 16.04
CA VAL A 193 -10.07 -7.14 14.96
C VAL A 193 -11.33 -7.80 15.51
N GLN A 194 -11.21 -8.90 16.29
CA GLN A 194 -12.35 -9.58 16.88
C GLN A 194 -13.18 -8.65 17.78
N ALA A 195 -12.53 -7.84 18.62
CA ALA A 195 -13.24 -6.91 19.50
C ALA A 195 -14.09 -5.89 18.70
N ASN A 196 -13.65 -5.50 17.51
CA ASN A 196 -14.42 -4.61 16.63
C ASN A 196 -15.55 -5.33 15.91
N ILE A 197 -15.37 -6.60 15.52
CA ILE A 197 -16.46 -7.46 15.01
C ILE A 197 -17.55 -7.58 16.08
N ASP A 198 -17.19 -7.99 17.30
CA ASP A 198 -18.13 -8.12 18.41
C ASP A 198 -18.90 -6.81 18.67
N ALA A 199 -18.18 -5.67 18.59
CA ALA A 199 -18.79 -4.35 18.85
C ALA A 199 -19.82 -3.96 17.78
N VAL A 200 -19.61 -4.24 16.51
CA VAL A 200 -20.57 -3.92 15.44
C VAL A 200 -21.75 -4.90 15.43
N GLU A 201 -21.53 -6.17 15.78
CA GLU A 201 -22.61 -7.13 15.98
C GLU A 201 -23.51 -6.75 17.16
N ASP A 202 -22.90 -6.37 18.30
CA ASP A 202 -23.63 -5.85 19.47
C ASP A 202 -24.38 -4.54 19.16
N ALA A 203 -23.89 -3.74 18.22
CA ALA A 203 -24.56 -2.54 17.73
C ALA A 203 -25.72 -2.85 16.76
N GLY A 204 -25.85 -4.10 16.31
CA GLY A 204 -26.96 -4.60 15.51
C GLY A 204 -26.73 -4.53 14.01
N ALA A 205 -25.48 -4.57 13.53
CA ALA A 205 -25.17 -4.73 12.11
C ALA A 205 -25.73 -6.04 11.57
N ASP A 206 -26.34 -6.00 10.39
CA ASP A 206 -26.84 -7.19 9.71
C ASP A 206 -25.72 -7.95 8.97
N TYR A 207 -24.71 -7.20 8.49
CA TYR A 207 -23.52 -7.73 7.81
C TYR A 207 -22.26 -6.98 8.26
N VAL A 208 -21.14 -7.71 8.31
CA VAL A 208 -19.83 -7.18 8.70
C VAL A 208 -18.84 -7.34 7.53
N ILE A 209 -18.38 -6.24 6.98
CA ILE A 209 -17.42 -6.20 5.87
C ILE A 209 -16.09 -5.62 6.36
N ALA A 210 -15.00 -6.37 6.22
CA ALA A 210 -13.67 -5.80 6.38
C ALA A 210 -13.28 -5.01 5.13
N LEU A 211 -12.80 -3.78 5.33
CA LEU A 211 -12.00 -3.06 4.36
C LEU A 211 -10.55 -3.25 4.78
N SER A 212 -9.93 -4.27 4.23
CA SER A 212 -8.60 -4.73 4.64
C SER A 212 -7.52 -4.15 3.75
N HIS A 213 -6.46 -3.68 4.38
CA HIS A 213 -5.23 -3.32 3.70
C HIS A 213 -4.06 -4.15 4.27
N ILE A 214 -4.23 -5.47 4.27
CA ILE A 214 -3.26 -6.45 4.79
C ILE A 214 -2.56 -7.16 3.63
N GLY A 215 -3.31 -7.61 2.65
CA GLY A 215 -2.85 -8.39 1.52
C GLY A 215 -3.06 -9.89 1.70
N TYR A 216 -3.33 -10.54 0.57
CA TYR A 216 -3.34 -11.98 0.43
C TYR A 216 -2.03 -12.45 -0.20
N SER A 217 -1.40 -13.48 0.35
CA SER A 217 -0.22 -14.12 -0.22
C SER A 217 -0.34 -15.63 -0.19
N GLU A 218 0.17 -16.31 -1.24
CA GLU A 218 0.34 -17.79 -1.22
C GLU A 218 1.63 -18.19 -0.47
N ALA A 219 2.48 -17.23 -0.12
CA ALA A 219 3.71 -17.42 0.63
C ALA A 219 3.46 -17.17 2.13
N GLU A 220 4.31 -17.73 3.00
CA GLU A 220 4.32 -17.37 4.42
C GLU A 220 4.88 -15.96 4.57
N GLU A 221 4.01 -14.96 4.59
CA GLU A 221 4.34 -13.58 4.94
C GLU A 221 4.07 -13.32 6.43
N LEU A 222 4.60 -12.23 6.96
CA LEU A 222 4.47 -11.91 8.38
C LEU A 222 3.02 -11.55 8.73
N PHE A 223 2.30 -10.92 7.80
CA PHE A 223 0.87 -10.57 7.92
C PHE A 223 0.15 -10.98 6.64
N ASP A 224 -0.87 -11.79 6.78
CA ASP A 224 -1.72 -12.28 5.69
C ASP A 224 -3.19 -12.20 6.12
N ILE A 225 -4.05 -11.78 5.20
CA ILE A 225 -5.49 -11.65 5.50
C ILE A 225 -6.12 -13.00 5.84
N THR A 226 -5.59 -14.10 5.33
CA THR A 226 -6.10 -15.44 5.63
C THR A 226 -5.89 -15.80 7.10
N ASP A 227 -4.78 -15.37 7.70
CA ASP A 227 -4.50 -15.57 9.12
C ASP A 227 -5.48 -14.79 10.00
N ILE A 228 -5.82 -13.57 9.61
CA ILE A 228 -6.82 -12.77 10.33
C ILE A 228 -8.16 -13.48 10.29
N ILE A 229 -8.62 -13.92 9.12
CA ILE A 229 -9.89 -14.63 8.97
C ILE A 229 -9.90 -15.92 9.79
N GLN A 230 -8.85 -16.74 9.73
CA GLN A 230 -8.77 -18.01 10.44
C GLN A 230 -8.68 -17.87 11.97
N ASN A 231 -8.29 -16.70 12.48
CA ASN A 231 -8.17 -16.42 13.92
C ASN A 231 -9.29 -15.54 14.47
N THR A 232 -10.22 -15.09 13.62
CA THR A 232 -11.42 -14.31 14.01
C THR A 232 -12.68 -15.01 13.50
N ASP A 233 -13.86 -14.60 13.97
CA ASP A 233 -15.15 -15.02 13.42
C ASP A 233 -16.10 -13.83 13.31
N GLY A 234 -17.06 -13.91 12.36
CA GLY A 234 -18.11 -12.91 12.18
C GLY A 234 -17.93 -11.97 10.97
N PHE A 235 -16.88 -12.11 10.16
CA PHE A 235 -16.84 -11.45 8.86
C PHE A 235 -17.70 -12.17 7.84
N ASP A 236 -18.53 -11.44 7.10
CA ASP A 236 -19.25 -11.93 5.91
C ASP A 236 -18.41 -11.80 4.64
N VAL A 237 -17.76 -10.64 4.46
CA VAL A 237 -16.95 -10.32 3.28
C VAL A 237 -15.69 -9.56 3.71
N VAL A 238 -14.60 -9.83 3.01
CA VAL A 238 -13.35 -9.05 3.08
C VAL A 238 -13.07 -8.45 1.70
N LEU A 239 -13.01 -7.14 1.62
CA LEU A 239 -12.51 -6.41 0.47
C LEU A 239 -11.06 -6.05 0.76
N ASP A 240 -10.13 -6.82 0.18
CA ASP A 240 -8.70 -6.76 0.50
C ASP A 240 -7.90 -5.91 -0.49
N ALA A 241 -6.72 -5.47 -0.06
CA ALA A 241 -5.85 -4.53 -0.77
C ALA A 241 -4.37 -4.88 -0.55
N HIS A 242 -3.44 -3.92 -0.76
CA HIS A 242 -2.02 -3.99 -0.47
C HIS A 242 -1.19 -4.88 -1.42
N ALA A 243 -1.62 -6.10 -1.66
CA ALA A 243 -0.90 -7.04 -2.54
C ALA A 243 -1.03 -6.71 -4.04
N HIS A 244 -1.90 -5.76 -4.42
CA HIS A 244 -2.21 -5.39 -5.81
C HIS A 244 -2.76 -6.56 -6.65
N LEU A 245 -3.34 -7.57 -6.02
CA LEU A 245 -3.87 -8.73 -6.72
C LEU A 245 -5.25 -8.46 -7.32
N VAL A 246 -5.49 -9.03 -8.49
CA VAL A 246 -6.82 -9.11 -9.08
C VAL A 246 -7.44 -10.44 -8.66
N MET A 247 -8.44 -10.38 -7.77
CA MET A 247 -9.10 -11.56 -7.21
C MET A 247 -10.60 -11.31 -7.14
N GLU A 248 -11.38 -11.96 -8.02
CA GLU A 248 -12.82 -11.75 -8.07
C GLU A 248 -13.51 -12.38 -6.87
N GLU A 249 -13.16 -13.63 -6.53
CA GLU A 249 -13.67 -14.32 -5.36
C GLU A 249 -12.69 -15.38 -4.84
N LEU A 250 -12.54 -15.44 -3.53
CA LEU A 250 -11.88 -16.51 -2.81
C LEU A 250 -12.65 -16.74 -1.51
N PHE A 251 -12.84 -18.01 -1.12
CA PHE A 251 -13.52 -18.36 0.12
C PHE A 251 -12.54 -18.96 1.11
N ILE A 252 -12.43 -18.37 2.28
CA ILE A 252 -11.60 -18.84 3.40
C ILE A 252 -12.52 -19.11 4.59
N LYS A 253 -12.26 -20.20 5.31
CA LYS A 253 -12.99 -20.51 6.53
C LYS A 253 -12.44 -19.71 7.70
N ASP A 254 -13.36 -19.06 8.41
CA ASP A 254 -13.06 -18.39 9.65
C ASP A 254 -12.80 -19.38 10.81
N LYS A 255 -12.58 -18.85 11.99
CA LYS A 255 -12.31 -19.62 13.20
C LYS A 255 -13.46 -20.52 13.62
N SER A 256 -14.70 -20.16 13.32
CA SER A 256 -15.91 -20.98 13.61
C SER A 256 -16.18 -22.01 12.53
N GLY A 257 -15.58 -21.88 11.34
CA GLY A 257 -15.70 -22.76 10.19
C GLY A 257 -16.67 -22.25 9.14
N ASP A 258 -17.17 -21.03 9.28
CA ASP A 258 -18.01 -20.35 8.29
C ASP A 258 -17.15 -19.81 7.13
N GLU A 259 -17.73 -19.74 5.92
CA GLU A 259 -17.02 -19.29 4.72
C GLU A 259 -17.09 -17.77 4.59
N VAL A 260 -15.95 -17.10 4.55
CA VAL A 260 -15.78 -15.65 4.32
C VAL A 260 -15.37 -15.43 2.88
N LEU A 261 -16.09 -14.57 2.16
CA LEU A 261 -15.78 -14.15 0.79
C LEU A 261 -14.69 -13.07 0.80
N ILE A 262 -13.60 -13.28 0.03
CA ILE A 262 -12.54 -12.29 -0.19
C ILE A 262 -12.56 -11.84 -1.63
N SER A 263 -12.35 -10.53 -1.88
CA SER A 263 -12.18 -9.95 -3.22
C SER A 263 -11.20 -8.78 -3.19
N SER A 264 -10.49 -8.57 -4.32
CA SER A 264 -9.54 -7.45 -4.52
C SER A 264 -9.54 -7.02 -5.99
N THR A 265 -9.37 -5.71 -6.27
CA THR A 265 -9.57 -5.13 -7.61
C THR A 265 -8.29 -4.96 -8.42
N GLY A 266 -7.14 -5.30 -7.88
CA GLY A 266 -5.84 -5.01 -8.47
C GLY A 266 -5.30 -3.65 -8.01
N THR A 267 -4.75 -2.86 -8.91
CA THR A 267 -4.17 -1.54 -8.60
C THR A 267 -4.54 -0.51 -9.67
N LYS A 268 -4.44 0.79 -9.35
CA LYS A 268 -4.57 1.90 -10.30
C LYS A 268 -5.88 1.88 -11.12
N PHE A 269 -6.98 1.48 -10.49
CA PHE A 269 -8.26 1.29 -11.16
C PHE A 269 -8.21 0.28 -12.32
N GLU A 270 -7.42 -0.77 -12.21
CA GLU A 270 -7.44 -1.86 -13.18
C GLU A 270 -8.85 -2.43 -13.30
N ASN A 271 -9.50 -2.65 -12.16
CA ASN A 271 -10.90 -3.01 -12.07
C ASN A 271 -11.65 -2.12 -11.08
N ILE A 272 -12.96 -2.05 -11.24
CA ILE A 272 -13.91 -1.60 -10.23
C ILE A 272 -14.66 -2.83 -9.76
N GLY A 273 -14.62 -3.11 -8.47
CA GLY A 273 -15.36 -4.20 -7.86
C GLY A 273 -16.82 -3.83 -7.63
N LYS A 274 -17.70 -4.82 -7.77
CA LYS A 274 -19.13 -4.71 -7.48
C LYS A 274 -19.56 -5.88 -6.61
N LEU A 275 -19.85 -5.60 -5.35
CA LEU A 275 -20.46 -6.55 -4.41
C LEU A 275 -21.98 -6.36 -4.43
N THR A 276 -22.72 -7.43 -4.67
CA THR A 276 -24.19 -7.45 -4.58
C THR A 276 -24.61 -8.30 -3.39
N ILE A 277 -25.35 -7.67 -2.47
CA ILE A 277 -25.85 -8.30 -1.24
C ILE A 277 -27.34 -8.52 -1.40
N THR A 278 -27.80 -9.76 -1.19
CA THR A 278 -29.19 -10.18 -1.27
C THR A 278 -29.53 -11.12 -0.11
N ASP A 279 -30.81 -11.45 0.05
CA ASP A 279 -31.22 -12.49 1.02
C ASP A 279 -30.64 -13.89 0.70
N ASP A 280 -30.15 -14.10 -0.53
CA ASP A 280 -29.53 -15.37 -0.98
C ASP A 280 -28.00 -15.40 -0.75
N GLY A 281 -27.38 -14.28 -0.31
CA GLY A 281 -25.95 -14.16 -0.01
C GLY A 281 -25.24 -13.06 -0.80
N PHE A 282 -23.93 -13.23 -0.97
CA PHE A 282 -23.00 -12.27 -1.54
C PHE A 282 -22.55 -12.72 -2.93
N ASN A 283 -22.39 -11.75 -3.84
CA ASN A 283 -21.82 -12.00 -5.17
C ASN A 283 -20.90 -10.85 -5.55
N THR A 284 -19.66 -11.16 -5.92
CA THR A 284 -18.69 -10.21 -6.43
C THR A 284 -18.56 -10.29 -7.95
N GLU A 285 -18.22 -9.18 -8.56
CA GLU A 285 -17.94 -9.06 -9.99
C GLU A 285 -16.85 -7.99 -10.15
N LEU A 286 -15.79 -8.30 -10.89
CA LEU A 286 -14.76 -7.34 -11.26
C LEU A 286 -15.05 -6.79 -12.65
N ILE A 287 -15.18 -5.47 -12.74
CA ILE A 287 -15.47 -4.76 -13.98
C ILE A 287 -14.18 -4.11 -14.46
N GLU A 288 -13.58 -4.64 -15.53
CA GLU A 288 -12.38 -4.08 -16.12
C GLU A 288 -12.63 -2.61 -16.51
N THR A 289 -11.92 -1.70 -15.84
CA THR A 289 -12.14 -0.25 -16.00
C THR A 289 -11.84 0.22 -17.41
N ALA A 290 -10.87 -0.39 -18.10
CA ALA A 290 -10.54 -0.08 -19.49
C ALA A 290 -11.71 -0.42 -20.44
N ALA A 291 -12.45 -1.49 -20.18
CA ALA A 291 -13.58 -1.93 -20.99
C ALA A 291 -14.88 -1.15 -20.72
N TYR A 292 -14.99 -0.47 -19.57
CA TYR A 292 -16.17 0.35 -19.25
C TYR A 292 -16.07 1.71 -19.93
N GLU A 293 -16.96 1.98 -20.90
CA GLU A 293 -16.88 3.16 -21.79
C GLU A 293 -17.50 4.44 -21.21
N LYS A 294 -18.39 4.33 -20.21
CA LYS A 294 -19.11 5.49 -19.67
C LYS A 294 -18.24 6.26 -18.68
N THR A 295 -18.32 7.59 -18.76
CA THR A 295 -17.68 8.52 -17.83
C THR A 295 -18.70 9.56 -17.34
N ASP A 296 -18.36 10.25 -16.24
CA ASP A 296 -19.14 11.40 -15.77
C ASP A 296 -18.53 12.70 -16.29
N SER A 297 -19.25 13.44 -17.13
CA SER A 297 -18.72 14.65 -17.77
C SER A 297 -18.31 15.74 -16.77
N GLY A 298 -18.98 15.86 -15.62
CA GLY A 298 -18.61 16.84 -14.60
C GLY A 298 -17.33 16.45 -13.86
N MET A 299 -17.10 15.15 -13.69
CA MET A 299 -15.86 14.61 -13.15
C MET A 299 -14.73 14.73 -14.18
N ASP A 300 -14.99 14.42 -15.47
CA ASP A 300 -14.02 14.60 -16.55
C ASP A 300 -13.54 16.04 -16.65
N ASP A 301 -14.46 17.01 -16.60
CA ASP A 301 -14.11 18.44 -16.59
C ASP A 301 -13.24 18.83 -15.38
N TYR A 302 -13.52 18.27 -14.21
CA TYR A 302 -12.73 18.53 -13.00
C TYR A 302 -11.34 17.90 -13.09
N ILE A 303 -11.22 16.66 -13.55
CA ILE A 303 -9.95 15.96 -13.79
C ILE A 303 -9.13 16.73 -14.83
N ALA A 304 -9.75 17.21 -15.92
CA ALA A 304 -9.07 18.00 -16.94
C ALA A 304 -8.48 19.31 -16.36
N GLN A 305 -9.21 20.01 -15.47
CA GLN A 305 -8.70 21.21 -14.79
C GLN A 305 -7.52 20.90 -13.89
N ILE A 306 -7.56 19.77 -13.15
CA ILE A 306 -6.43 19.33 -12.33
C ILE A 306 -5.23 19.06 -13.23
N ASN A 307 -5.39 18.26 -14.28
CA ASN A 307 -4.30 17.89 -15.19
C ASN A 307 -3.71 19.13 -15.89
N GLU A 308 -4.54 20.09 -16.32
CA GLU A 308 -4.06 21.34 -16.95
C GLU A 308 -3.18 22.16 -15.99
N SER A 309 -3.54 22.21 -14.70
CA SER A 309 -2.77 22.97 -13.70
C SER A 309 -1.34 22.44 -13.48
N TYR A 310 -1.09 21.17 -13.80
CA TYR A 310 0.22 20.51 -13.67
C TYR A 310 0.90 20.19 -15.00
N ALA A 311 0.19 20.31 -16.13
CA ALA A 311 0.69 19.91 -17.44
C ALA A 311 1.97 20.64 -17.85
N GLU A 312 2.12 21.92 -17.50
CA GLU A 312 3.32 22.70 -17.81
C GLU A 312 4.56 22.15 -17.11
N LEU A 313 4.42 21.80 -15.82
CA LEU A 313 5.50 21.20 -15.04
C LEU A 313 5.78 19.76 -15.49
N GLY A 314 4.75 18.93 -15.55
CA GLY A 314 4.89 17.51 -15.85
C GLY A 314 5.44 17.21 -17.24
N ASN A 315 5.02 17.99 -18.24
CA ASN A 315 5.44 17.82 -19.65
C ASN A 315 6.78 18.48 -19.98
N ARG A 316 7.44 19.13 -19.03
CA ARG A 316 8.75 19.72 -19.25
C ARG A 316 9.77 18.64 -19.63
N LYS A 317 10.31 18.73 -20.86
CA LYS A 317 11.32 17.79 -21.36
C LYS A 317 12.62 17.96 -20.57
N ILE A 318 13.13 16.85 -20.04
CA ILE A 318 14.39 16.73 -19.29
C ILE A 318 15.51 16.21 -20.21
N GLY A 319 15.19 15.22 -21.05
CA GLY A 319 16.17 14.58 -21.90
C GLY A 319 15.56 13.59 -22.87
N GLU A 320 16.36 12.58 -23.26
CA GLU A 320 15.94 11.48 -24.13
C GLU A 320 16.53 10.16 -23.60
N SER A 321 15.75 9.10 -23.60
CA SER A 321 16.27 7.75 -23.35
C SER A 321 16.32 6.95 -24.65
N ARG A 322 17.48 6.28 -24.91
CA ARG A 322 17.63 5.35 -26.04
C ARG A 322 17.26 3.92 -25.71
N VAL A 323 16.94 3.65 -24.45
CA VAL A 323 16.65 2.32 -23.93
C VAL A 323 15.41 2.36 -23.05
N ASN A 324 14.73 1.22 -22.94
CA ASN A 324 13.69 1.05 -21.92
C ASN A 324 14.35 0.71 -20.59
N LEU A 325 14.02 1.46 -19.53
CA LEU A 325 14.40 1.16 -18.16
C LEU A 325 13.19 0.48 -17.49
N ILE A 326 13.37 -0.75 -17.03
CA ILE A 326 12.27 -1.64 -16.67
C ILE A 326 12.14 -1.84 -15.16
N THR A 327 10.90 -2.03 -14.71
CA THR A 327 10.54 -2.50 -13.37
C THR A 327 10.06 -3.95 -13.38
N HIS A 328 9.53 -4.42 -14.51
CA HIS A 328 8.95 -5.75 -14.71
C HIS A 328 9.64 -6.46 -15.88
N ASP A 329 9.52 -7.78 -15.93
CA ASP A 329 9.92 -8.57 -17.09
C ASP A 329 8.80 -8.56 -18.18
N LYS A 330 9.06 -9.27 -19.28
CA LYS A 330 8.09 -9.40 -20.40
C LYS A 330 6.82 -10.18 -20.07
N ASN A 331 6.77 -10.84 -18.91
CA ASN A 331 5.62 -11.60 -18.42
C ASN A 331 4.90 -10.84 -17.29
N GLU A 332 5.21 -9.54 -17.12
CA GLU A 332 4.68 -8.65 -16.09
C GLU A 332 5.08 -9.05 -14.64
N ASN A 333 6.10 -9.91 -14.45
CA ASN A 333 6.64 -10.17 -13.12
C ASN A 333 7.46 -8.96 -12.66
N ARG A 334 7.19 -8.47 -11.47
CA ARG A 334 7.88 -7.34 -10.87
C ARG A 334 9.31 -7.71 -10.46
N LEU A 335 10.31 -7.19 -11.19
CA LEU A 335 11.71 -7.53 -10.96
C LEU A 335 12.38 -6.66 -9.90
N VAL A 336 12.02 -5.37 -9.78
CA VAL A 336 12.72 -4.42 -8.90
C VAL A 336 12.77 -4.84 -7.43
N ARG A 337 11.90 -5.74 -7.00
CA ARG A 337 11.85 -6.25 -5.62
C ARG A 337 12.52 -7.61 -5.42
N ILE A 338 13.04 -8.24 -6.49
CA ILE A 338 13.65 -9.57 -6.41
C ILE A 338 14.93 -9.72 -7.24
N ALA A 339 15.22 -8.78 -8.14
CA ALA A 339 16.35 -8.89 -9.05
C ALA A 339 16.94 -7.52 -9.42
N GLU A 340 18.19 -7.50 -9.81
CA GLU A 340 18.83 -6.33 -10.41
C GLU A 340 18.09 -5.94 -11.69
N THR A 341 17.79 -4.64 -11.85
CA THR A 341 17.19 -4.07 -13.06
C THR A 341 18.06 -2.96 -13.63
N ASN A 342 17.92 -2.70 -14.92
CA ASN A 342 18.63 -1.59 -15.56
C ASN A 342 18.14 -0.21 -15.08
N LEU A 343 16.87 -0.09 -14.67
CA LEU A 343 16.36 1.09 -13.98
C LEU A 343 17.05 1.28 -12.63
N GLY A 344 17.18 0.20 -11.85
CA GLY A 344 17.87 0.24 -10.55
C GLY A 344 19.35 0.62 -10.70
N ASN A 345 20.03 0.11 -11.74
CA ASN A 345 21.39 0.51 -12.06
C ASN A 345 21.50 1.99 -12.43
N PHE A 346 20.56 2.51 -13.23
CA PHE A 346 20.49 3.92 -13.60
C PHE A 346 20.28 4.82 -12.37
N CYS A 347 19.31 4.52 -11.52
CA CYS A 347 19.01 5.31 -10.33
C CYS A 347 20.13 5.28 -9.28
N SER A 348 20.72 4.10 -9.04
CA SER A 348 21.84 3.99 -8.09
C SER A 348 23.13 4.65 -8.62
N ASP A 349 23.36 4.63 -9.94
CA ASP A 349 24.46 5.40 -10.56
C ASP A 349 24.21 6.91 -10.43
N ALA A 350 23.00 7.37 -10.66
CA ALA A 350 22.62 8.77 -10.45
C ALA A 350 22.95 9.20 -9.02
N LEU A 351 22.52 8.41 -8.04
CA LEU A 351 22.75 8.70 -6.64
C LEU A 351 24.25 8.76 -6.30
N ARG A 352 25.03 7.75 -6.73
CA ARG A 352 26.47 7.71 -6.47
C ARG A 352 27.24 8.82 -7.17
N MET A 353 26.92 9.09 -8.44
CA MET A 353 27.69 10.07 -9.25
C MET A 353 27.41 11.51 -8.84
N VAL A 354 26.16 11.85 -8.55
CA VAL A 354 25.76 13.22 -8.19
C VAL A 354 26.24 13.59 -6.78
N THR A 355 26.24 12.63 -5.85
CA THR A 355 26.73 12.84 -4.47
C THR A 355 28.23 12.66 -4.30
N ASP A 356 28.91 12.14 -5.31
CA ASP A 356 30.31 11.70 -5.22
C ASP A 356 30.56 10.70 -4.08
N ALA A 357 29.57 9.89 -3.72
CA ALA A 357 29.72 8.82 -2.73
C ALA A 357 30.56 7.64 -3.30
N GLU A 358 31.07 6.77 -2.43
CA GLU A 358 31.73 5.53 -2.83
C GLU A 358 30.72 4.46 -3.21
N ILE A 359 29.61 4.41 -2.47
CA ILE A 359 28.54 3.42 -2.61
C ILE A 359 27.22 4.17 -2.63
N ALA A 360 26.28 3.72 -3.45
CA ALA A 360 24.88 4.13 -3.40
C ALA A 360 23.95 2.94 -3.26
N TYR A 361 22.87 3.15 -2.55
CA TYR A 361 21.80 2.19 -2.32
C TYR A 361 20.45 2.81 -2.62
N VAL A 362 19.68 2.15 -3.48
CA VAL A 362 18.28 2.46 -3.80
C VAL A 362 17.48 1.18 -3.59
N ASN A 363 16.38 1.26 -2.88
CA ASN A 363 15.52 0.10 -2.63
C ASN A 363 14.53 -0.14 -3.78
N GLY A 364 14.19 -1.39 -4.01
CA GLY A 364 13.25 -1.80 -5.05
C GLY A 364 11.85 -1.22 -4.89
N GLY A 365 11.39 -1.06 -3.64
CA GLY A 365 10.12 -0.42 -3.31
C GLY A 365 10.05 1.06 -3.66
N GLY A 366 11.20 1.74 -3.75
CA GLY A 366 11.31 3.14 -4.18
C GLY A 366 11.16 3.35 -5.69
N LEU A 367 11.31 2.29 -6.51
CA LEU A 367 11.25 2.34 -7.97
C LEU A 367 9.83 2.03 -8.46
N ARG A 368 9.01 3.05 -8.66
CA ARG A 368 7.55 2.89 -8.81
C ARG A 368 7.06 2.80 -10.26
N ALA A 369 7.82 3.25 -11.24
CA ALA A 369 7.42 3.20 -12.65
C ALA A 369 8.63 2.93 -13.57
N PRO A 370 8.43 2.22 -14.72
CA PRO A 370 9.44 2.11 -15.75
C PRO A 370 9.61 3.44 -16.49
N MET A 371 10.71 3.60 -17.23
CA MET A 371 10.92 4.73 -18.13
C MET A 371 11.13 4.21 -19.56
N ALA A 372 10.24 4.61 -20.47
CA ALA A 372 10.29 4.17 -21.86
C ALA A 372 11.43 4.86 -22.66
N ALA A 373 11.89 4.22 -23.73
CA ALA A 373 12.73 4.87 -24.73
C ALA A 373 11.95 6.00 -25.43
N GLY A 374 12.59 7.14 -25.66
CA GLY A 374 12.00 8.34 -26.24
C GLY A 374 12.31 9.58 -25.44
N ASP A 375 11.48 10.62 -25.59
CA ASP A 375 11.56 11.84 -24.78
C ASP A 375 11.33 11.51 -23.31
N VAL A 376 12.18 12.04 -22.44
CA VAL A 376 12.06 11.95 -20.98
C VAL A 376 11.56 13.28 -20.46
N THR A 377 10.43 13.26 -19.78
CA THR A 377 9.78 14.43 -19.17
C THR A 377 10.00 14.46 -17.66
N PHE A 378 9.64 15.58 -17.03
CA PHE A 378 9.63 15.67 -15.58
C PHE A 378 8.69 14.63 -14.95
N ASN A 379 7.55 14.39 -15.57
CA ASN A 379 6.59 13.39 -15.10
C ASN A 379 7.15 11.96 -15.14
N ASP A 380 8.00 11.62 -16.12
CA ASP A 380 8.63 10.30 -16.18
C ASP A 380 9.58 10.08 -15.00
N ILE A 381 10.48 11.05 -14.73
CA ILE A 381 11.42 10.92 -13.58
C ILE A 381 10.70 10.97 -12.25
N PHE A 382 9.63 11.78 -12.16
CA PHE A 382 8.80 11.86 -10.97
C PHE A 382 8.03 10.55 -10.70
N SER A 383 7.55 9.90 -11.77
CA SER A 383 6.87 8.61 -11.64
C SER A 383 7.81 7.49 -11.16
N VAL A 384 9.10 7.61 -11.45
CA VAL A 384 10.12 6.69 -10.90
C VAL A 384 10.26 6.88 -9.40
N PHE A 385 10.37 8.14 -8.92
CA PHE A 385 10.55 8.50 -7.51
C PHE A 385 9.44 9.46 -7.02
N PRO A 386 8.25 8.95 -6.66
CA PRO A 386 7.13 9.80 -6.29
C PRO A 386 7.08 10.21 -4.81
N PHE A 387 8.10 9.85 -4.01
CA PHE A 387 8.08 10.04 -2.56
C PHE A 387 8.68 11.36 -2.08
N ASN A 388 9.37 12.11 -2.95
CA ASN A 388 10.13 13.31 -2.59
C ASN A 388 11.19 13.04 -1.49
N ASN A 389 11.86 11.89 -1.57
CA ASN A 389 12.93 11.58 -0.63
C ASN A 389 14.07 12.58 -0.73
N GLN A 390 14.61 12.96 0.40
CA GLN A 390 15.81 13.75 0.48
C GLN A 390 17.06 12.86 0.37
N ILE A 391 18.03 13.29 -0.42
CA ILE A 391 19.30 12.58 -0.54
C ILE A 391 20.13 12.81 0.72
N VAL A 392 20.67 11.74 1.26
CA VAL A 392 21.51 11.73 2.46
C VAL A 392 22.80 11.01 2.17
N THR A 393 23.92 11.49 2.72
CA THR A 393 25.18 10.78 2.71
C THR A 393 25.66 10.51 4.13
N ALA A 394 26.23 9.30 4.35
CA ALA A 394 26.73 8.89 5.66
C ALA A 394 28.02 8.09 5.55
N GLU A 395 28.89 8.20 6.55
CA GLU A 395 30.03 7.29 6.74
C GLU A 395 29.54 6.04 7.48
N VAL A 396 29.69 4.88 6.85
CA VAL A 396 29.32 3.58 7.41
C VAL A 396 30.55 2.67 7.50
N THR A 397 30.54 1.71 8.42
CA THR A 397 31.55 0.64 8.44
C THR A 397 31.19 -0.45 7.43
N GLY A 398 32.18 -1.27 7.03
CA GLY A 398 31.89 -2.42 6.18
C GLY A 398 30.98 -3.44 6.85
N GLN A 399 30.96 -3.52 8.20
CA GLN A 399 30.04 -4.38 8.93
C GLN A 399 28.59 -3.87 8.78
N ILE A 400 28.36 -2.58 8.96
CA ILE A 400 27.04 -1.96 8.74
C ILE A 400 26.55 -2.22 7.31
N LEU A 401 27.43 -2.06 6.31
CA LEU A 401 27.10 -2.34 4.92
C LEU A 401 26.73 -3.81 4.69
N LEU A 402 27.46 -4.76 5.28
CA LEU A 402 27.16 -6.18 5.20
C LEU A 402 25.79 -6.49 5.82
N ASP A 403 25.53 -6.00 7.04
CA ASP A 403 24.26 -6.22 7.74
C ASP A 403 23.08 -5.60 6.98
N MET A 404 23.26 -4.41 6.39
CA MET A 404 22.27 -3.75 5.55
C MET A 404 21.93 -4.57 4.29
N LEU A 405 22.96 -5.08 3.58
CA LEU A 405 22.73 -5.91 2.40
C LEU A 405 22.10 -7.25 2.76
N GLU A 406 22.45 -7.84 3.90
CA GLU A 406 21.86 -9.10 4.39
C GLU A 406 20.37 -8.90 4.73
N MET A 407 20.03 -7.81 5.43
CA MET A 407 18.64 -7.43 5.71
C MET A 407 17.86 -7.20 4.42
N ALA A 408 18.44 -6.49 3.46
CA ALA A 408 17.78 -6.14 2.19
C ALA A 408 17.45 -7.34 1.29
N VAL A 409 18.03 -8.51 1.54
CA VAL A 409 17.72 -9.77 0.83
C VAL A 409 17.11 -10.83 1.75
N MET A 410 16.67 -10.45 2.94
CA MET A 410 16.14 -11.34 3.95
C MET A 410 14.98 -12.19 3.42
N GLY A 411 14.04 -11.56 2.73
CA GLY A 411 12.85 -12.20 2.18
C GLY A 411 13.06 -13.00 0.90
N TYR A 412 14.21 -12.87 0.24
CA TYR A 412 14.43 -13.55 -1.06
C TYR A 412 14.22 -15.08 -0.97
N PRO A 413 13.47 -15.71 -1.89
CA PRO A 413 13.05 -15.24 -3.23
C PRO A 413 11.71 -14.48 -3.28
N GLN A 414 11.09 -14.18 -2.17
CA GLN A 414 9.88 -13.36 -2.15
C GLN A 414 10.19 -11.90 -2.51
N GLU A 415 9.17 -11.17 -2.99
CA GLU A 415 9.30 -9.75 -3.25
C GLU A 415 9.52 -8.99 -1.94
N ASP A 416 10.49 -8.07 -1.93
CA ASP A 416 10.79 -7.24 -0.77
C ASP A 416 11.04 -5.79 -1.21
N GLY A 417 10.35 -4.84 -0.58
CA GLY A 417 10.54 -3.41 -0.83
C GLY A 417 11.96 -2.93 -0.54
N SER A 418 12.69 -3.61 0.34
CA SER A 418 14.08 -3.31 0.67
C SER A 418 15.09 -3.90 -0.32
N PHE A 419 14.66 -4.71 -1.32
CA PHE A 419 15.58 -5.33 -2.27
C PHE A 419 16.54 -4.30 -2.87
N PRO A 420 17.89 -4.58 -2.87
CA PRO A 420 18.89 -3.56 -3.16
C PRO A 420 19.11 -3.33 -4.64
N HIS A 421 19.21 -2.08 -5.06
CA HIS A 421 19.85 -1.64 -6.29
C HIS A 421 21.05 -0.79 -5.91
N VAL A 422 22.23 -1.21 -6.31
CA VAL A 422 23.47 -0.64 -5.80
C VAL A 422 24.38 -0.09 -6.89
N SER A 423 25.19 0.90 -6.54
CA SER A 423 26.30 1.39 -7.37
C SER A 423 27.56 1.52 -6.52
N GLY A 424 28.73 1.24 -7.14
CA GLY A 424 30.02 1.26 -6.44
C GLY A 424 30.29 0.03 -5.57
N VAL A 425 29.36 -0.92 -5.51
CA VAL A 425 29.54 -2.19 -4.79
C VAL A 425 28.97 -3.34 -5.64
N THR A 426 29.57 -4.52 -5.50
CA THR A 426 29.08 -5.79 -6.07
C THR A 426 29.08 -6.86 -5.00
N PHE A 427 28.15 -7.82 -5.06
CA PHE A 427 28.08 -8.92 -4.11
C PHE A 427 27.35 -10.13 -4.69
N SER A 428 27.43 -11.26 -3.98
CA SER A 428 26.71 -12.48 -4.30
C SER A 428 25.75 -12.84 -3.16
N VAL A 429 24.59 -13.41 -3.52
CA VAL A 429 23.60 -13.97 -2.58
C VAL A 429 23.60 -15.49 -2.74
N ASN A 430 23.96 -16.23 -1.69
CA ASN A 430 23.87 -17.69 -1.68
C ASN A 430 22.47 -18.11 -1.30
N THR A 431 21.69 -18.56 -2.28
CA THR A 431 20.28 -18.95 -2.11
C THR A 431 20.09 -20.29 -1.39
N ALA A 432 21.16 -21.03 -1.15
CA ALA A 432 21.11 -22.27 -0.36
C ALA A 432 21.22 -22.04 1.15
N ILE A 433 21.56 -20.81 1.58
CA ILE A 433 21.58 -20.40 2.97
C ILE A 433 20.24 -19.70 3.26
N GLU A 434 19.50 -20.18 4.26
CA GLU A 434 18.34 -19.50 4.77
C GLU A 434 18.75 -18.20 5.49
N SER A 435 17.87 -17.19 5.49
CA SER A 435 18.17 -15.95 6.20
C SER A 435 18.30 -16.20 7.70
N SER A 436 19.34 -15.67 8.29
CA SER A 436 19.57 -15.68 9.73
C SER A 436 19.41 -14.29 10.37
N VAL A 437 18.83 -13.34 9.63
CA VAL A 437 18.46 -12.02 10.16
C VAL A 437 17.41 -12.19 11.24
N GLN A 438 17.63 -11.50 12.36
CA GLN A 438 16.67 -11.39 13.44
C GLN A 438 16.14 -9.97 13.49
N VAL A 439 14.83 -9.83 13.57
CA VAL A 439 14.13 -8.57 13.78
C VAL A 439 13.41 -8.59 15.13
N ASP A 440 13.05 -7.42 15.63
CA ASP A 440 12.17 -7.30 16.80
C ASP A 440 10.69 -7.43 16.38
N GLU A 441 9.78 -7.29 17.32
CA GLU A 441 8.33 -7.36 17.14
C GLU A 441 7.76 -6.35 16.14
N ASN A 442 8.50 -5.28 15.85
CA ASN A 442 8.13 -4.23 14.90
C ASN A 442 8.86 -4.38 13.55
N GLY A 443 9.58 -5.47 13.31
CA GLY A 443 10.35 -5.67 12.10
C GLY A 443 11.69 -4.94 12.02
N PHE A 444 12.18 -4.34 13.11
CA PHE A 444 13.47 -3.66 13.13
C PHE A 444 14.62 -4.65 13.35
N PHE A 445 15.67 -4.49 12.57
CA PHE A 445 16.88 -5.31 12.66
C PHE A 445 17.48 -5.31 14.07
N THR A 446 17.82 -6.49 14.55
CA THR A 446 18.52 -6.66 15.83
C THR A 446 19.92 -7.26 15.67
N LYS A 447 20.08 -8.28 14.84
CA LYS A 447 21.36 -8.95 14.53
C LYS A 447 21.22 -9.94 13.38
N VAL A 448 22.35 -10.45 12.90
CA VAL A 448 22.42 -11.70 12.13
C VAL A 448 22.86 -12.80 13.08
N ASP A 449 22.09 -13.89 13.21
CA ASP A 449 22.34 -14.99 14.17
C ASP A 449 22.66 -16.32 13.45
N GLY A 450 23.60 -16.28 12.53
CA GLY A 450 24.02 -17.42 11.72
C GLY A 450 24.94 -17.04 10.58
N ASP A 451 24.87 -17.83 9.52
CA ASP A 451 25.65 -17.58 8.31
C ASP A 451 24.99 -16.49 7.46
N TYR A 452 25.80 -15.60 6.91
CA TYR A 452 25.37 -14.59 5.95
C TYR A 452 25.11 -15.23 4.58
N ARG A 453 23.99 -14.88 3.96
CA ARG A 453 23.70 -15.20 2.54
C ARG A 453 24.52 -14.33 1.60
N VAL A 454 24.72 -13.06 2.00
CA VAL A 454 25.52 -12.09 1.26
C VAL A 454 27.01 -12.37 1.43
N ASN A 455 27.69 -12.53 0.32
CA ASN A 455 29.13 -12.85 0.29
C ASN A 455 29.82 -12.20 -0.92
N ASN A 456 31.14 -12.36 -1.03
CA ASN A 456 31.96 -11.83 -2.12
C ASN A 456 31.79 -10.32 -2.36
N ILE A 457 31.52 -9.55 -1.30
CA ILE A 457 31.29 -8.11 -1.41
C ILE A 457 32.59 -7.42 -1.83
N LYS A 458 32.50 -6.61 -2.87
CA LYS A 458 33.61 -5.79 -3.36
C LYS A 458 33.16 -4.38 -3.59
N VAL A 459 33.98 -3.42 -3.18
CA VAL A 459 33.71 -1.98 -3.32
C VAL A 459 34.65 -1.40 -4.38
N LEU A 460 34.13 -0.49 -5.20
CA LEU A 460 34.88 0.21 -6.23
C LEU A 460 35.86 1.19 -5.58
N ASP A 461 37.14 0.95 -5.80
CA ASP A 461 38.19 1.90 -5.43
C ASP A 461 38.27 3.02 -6.47
N LYS A 462 37.99 4.26 -6.05
CA LYS A 462 37.92 5.43 -6.94
C LYS A 462 39.27 5.79 -7.58
N GLU A 463 40.38 5.45 -6.93
CA GLU A 463 41.72 5.79 -7.43
C GLU A 463 42.16 4.82 -8.52
N THR A 464 41.92 3.52 -8.35
CA THR A 464 42.39 2.49 -9.27
C THR A 464 41.33 2.04 -10.27
N GLY A 465 40.05 2.31 -10.01
CA GLY A 465 38.91 1.81 -10.77
C GLY A 465 38.67 0.30 -10.58
N ALA A 466 39.32 -0.34 -9.61
CA ALA A 466 39.19 -1.76 -9.34
C ALA A 466 38.19 -2.05 -8.22
N TYR A 467 37.46 -3.16 -8.32
CA TYR A 467 36.64 -3.67 -7.24
C TYR A 467 37.49 -4.45 -6.22
N LEU A 468 37.62 -3.92 -5.01
CA LEU A 468 38.42 -4.49 -3.93
C LEU A 468 37.50 -5.16 -2.89
N PRO A 469 37.95 -6.26 -2.24
CA PRO A 469 37.16 -6.91 -1.19
C PRO A 469 36.78 -5.94 -0.06
N LEU A 470 35.53 -6.03 0.39
CA LEU A 470 35.04 -5.25 1.54
C LEU A 470 35.88 -5.54 2.79
N LYS A 471 36.28 -4.50 3.50
CA LYS A 471 36.89 -4.59 4.83
C LYS A 471 35.82 -4.24 5.87
N LEU A 472 35.53 -5.17 6.78
CA LEU A 472 34.45 -4.99 7.77
C LEU A 472 34.68 -3.80 8.70
N ASP A 473 35.94 -3.52 9.03
CA ASP A 473 36.37 -2.35 9.82
C ASP A 473 36.71 -1.11 8.96
N GLY A 474 36.58 -1.24 7.62
CA GLY A 474 36.75 -0.14 6.68
C GLY A 474 35.61 0.86 6.80
N LYS A 475 35.89 2.10 6.40
CA LYS A 475 34.89 3.18 6.37
C LYS A 475 34.61 3.54 4.92
N TYR A 476 33.33 3.72 4.63
CA TYR A 476 32.82 3.98 3.29
C TYR A 476 31.78 5.07 3.32
N VAL A 477 31.77 5.93 2.31
CA VAL A 477 30.71 6.94 2.12
C VAL A 477 29.56 6.29 1.35
N LEU A 478 28.43 6.14 2.04
CA LEU A 478 27.17 5.62 1.50
C LEU A 478 26.24 6.77 1.17
N ALA A 479 25.69 6.81 -0.04
CA ALA A 479 24.55 7.65 -0.40
C ALA A 479 23.26 6.82 -0.40
N GLY A 480 22.20 7.40 0.13
CA GLY A 480 20.87 6.80 0.21
C GLY A 480 19.81 7.88 0.40
N PHE A 481 18.59 7.44 0.64
CA PHE A 481 17.46 8.32 0.96
C PHE A 481 17.35 8.53 2.47
N ASN A 482 16.79 9.68 2.88
CA ASN A 482 16.43 9.96 4.28
C ASN A 482 15.60 8.82 4.88
N TYR A 483 14.71 8.23 4.09
CA TYR A 483 13.90 7.06 4.48
C TYR A 483 14.71 5.94 5.15
N PHE A 484 15.93 5.62 4.64
CA PHE A 484 16.79 4.61 5.26
C PHE A 484 17.77 5.21 6.27
N LEU A 485 18.48 6.27 5.88
CA LEU A 485 19.63 6.76 6.61
C LEU A 485 19.26 7.58 7.85
N LEU A 486 18.06 8.17 7.87
CA LEU A 486 17.56 8.96 9.00
C LEU A 486 16.38 8.27 9.71
N ASP A 487 15.46 7.70 8.94
CA ASP A 487 14.21 7.16 9.46
C ASP A 487 14.26 5.64 9.71
N PHE A 488 15.30 4.94 9.21
CA PHE A 488 15.52 3.50 9.33
C PHE A 488 14.40 2.66 8.69
N GLY A 489 13.84 3.17 7.60
CA GLY A 489 12.83 2.49 6.81
C GLY A 489 13.27 1.09 6.37
N GLY A 490 12.31 0.17 6.17
CA GLY A 490 12.62 -1.24 5.96
C GLY A 490 13.27 -1.90 7.17
N GLY A 491 13.15 -1.30 8.37
CA GLY A 491 13.69 -1.84 9.61
C GLY A 491 15.22 -1.74 9.75
N MET A 492 15.91 -0.93 8.94
CA MET A 492 17.38 -0.90 8.84
C MET A 492 18.08 -0.17 10.02
N THR A 493 17.80 -0.58 11.24
CA THR A 493 18.32 0.06 12.48
C THR A 493 19.83 -0.06 12.67
N MET A 494 20.55 -0.94 11.95
CA MET A 494 22.01 -0.94 11.93
C MET A 494 22.58 0.42 11.47
N LEU A 495 21.82 1.18 10.70
CA LEU A 495 22.21 2.53 10.24
C LEU A 495 22.18 3.61 11.33
N LYS A 496 21.65 3.32 12.53
CA LYS A 496 21.75 4.23 13.70
C LYS A 496 23.20 4.55 14.10
N GLU A 497 24.14 3.64 13.77
CA GLU A 497 25.56 3.82 14.05
C GLU A 497 26.29 4.56 12.92
N ALA A 498 25.61 4.88 11.81
CA ALA A 498 26.19 5.64 10.72
C ALA A 498 26.44 7.09 11.12
N LYS A 499 27.55 7.63 10.67
CA LYS A 499 27.84 9.05 10.84
C LYS A 499 27.30 9.85 9.65
N ILE A 500 26.21 10.58 9.85
CA ILE A 500 25.65 11.44 8.83
C ILE A 500 26.66 12.52 8.42
N LEU A 501 26.90 12.65 7.13
CA LEU A 501 27.79 13.64 6.52
C LEU A 501 27.02 14.82 5.92
N ASP A 502 25.90 14.53 5.25
CA ASP A 502 24.96 15.51 4.72
C ASP A 502 23.54 14.94 4.81
N SER A 503 22.63 15.72 5.40
CA SER A 503 21.21 15.37 5.55
C SER A 503 20.27 16.38 4.90
N GLU A 504 20.80 17.41 4.25
CA GLU A 504 20.03 18.48 3.59
C GLU A 504 20.25 18.48 2.06
N GLY A 505 20.51 17.28 1.49
CA GLY A 505 20.70 17.11 0.07
C GLY A 505 19.42 17.40 -0.75
N MET A 506 19.58 17.40 -2.08
CA MET A 506 18.46 17.62 -3.02
C MET A 506 17.42 16.51 -2.95
N LEU A 507 16.26 16.72 -3.55
CA LEU A 507 15.23 15.70 -3.71
C LEU A 507 15.62 14.65 -4.76
N ASP A 508 15.08 13.47 -4.64
CA ASP A 508 15.31 12.31 -5.52
C ASP A 508 14.98 12.62 -7.00
N VAL A 509 13.92 13.38 -7.26
CA VAL A 509 13.56 13.82 -8.62
C VAL A 509 14.59 14.82 -9.18
N GLU A 510 15.08 15.76 -8.36
CA GLU A 510 16.12 16.72 -8.74
C GLU A 510 17.44 16.01 -9.04
N LEU A 511 17.75 14.95 -8.30
CA LEU A 511 18.89 14.07 -8.53
C LEU A 511 18.85 13.45 -9.92
N LEU A 512 17.73 12.86 -10.32
CA LEU A 512 17.57 12.24 -11.64
C LEU A 512 17.64 13.28 -12.75
N GLU A 513 16.98 14.44 -12.60
CA GLU A 513 17.06 15.52 -13.55
C GLU A 513 18.53 15.95 -13.75
N ARG A 514 19.24 16.23 -12.66
CA ARG A 514 20.64 16.62 -12.69
C ARG A 514 21.56 15.57 -13.29
N TYR A 515 21.31 14.29 -13.00
CA TYR A 515 22.08 13.22 -13.57
C TYR A 515 21.91 13.13 -15.10
N ILE A 516 20.67 13.23 -15.59
CA ILE A 516 20.36 13.22 -17.02
C ILE A 516 20.99 14.43 -17.72
N THR A 517 20.80 15.64 -17.17
CA THR A 517 21.23 16.88 -17.83
C THR A 517 22.74 17.10 -17.75
N ASP A 518 23.32 17.05 -16.54
CA ASP A 518 24.69 17.49 -16.29
C ASP A 518 25.73 16.38 -16.49
N TYR A 519 25.37 15.13 -16.17
CA TYR A 519 26.31 13.99 -16.26
C TYR A 519 26.17 13.20 -17.55
N LEU A 520 24.95 13.05 -18.08
CA LEU A 520 24.69 12.32 -19.31
C LEU A 520 24.49 13.22 -20.53
N GLY A 521 24.53 14.54 -20.36
CA GLY A 521 24.37 15.51 -21.45
C GLY A 521 22.99 15.44 -22.13
N GLY A 522 21.95 15.09 -21.37
CA GLY A 522 20.56 14.99 -21.82
C GLY A 522 20.19 13.65 -22.46
N VAL A 523 21.08 12.63 -22.49
CA VAL A 523 20.79 11.35 -23.16
C VAL A 523 21.15 10.15 -22.29
N ILE A 524 20.13 9.39 -21.91
CA ILE A 524 20.30 8.05 -21.31
C ILE A 524 20.64 7.09 -22.46
N ASN A 525 21.90 6.68 -22.52
CA ASN A 525 22.44 5.91 -23.64
C ASN A 525 22.37 4.40 -23.40
N GLU A 526 22.88 3.63 -24.39
CA GLU A 526 22.85 2.17 -24.45
C GLU A 526 23.63 1.49 -23.32
N ARG A 527 24.38 2.20 -22.47
CA ARG A 527 25.01 1.65 -21.28
C ARG A 527 23.98 0.96 -20.36
N TYR A 528 22.78 1.49 -20.34
CA TYR A 528 21.67 0.97 -19.53
C TYR A 528 20.73 0.04 -20.30
N ALA A 529 21.16 -0.54 -21.44
CA ALA A 529 20.32 -1.50 -22.18
C ALA A 529 20.17 -2.83 -21.42
N GLU A 530 21.18 -3.21 -20.64
CA GLU A 530 21.24 -4.47 -19.89
C GLU A 530 21.69 -4.21 -18.46
N VAL A 531 21.42 -5.16 -17.55
CA VAL A 531 21.94 -5.13 -16.17
C VAL A 531 23.46 -5.33 -16.14
N GLU A 532 24.13 -4.75 -15.15
CA GLU A 532 25.59 -4.84 -15.01
C GLU A 532 26.06 -6.07 -14.20
N ASN A 533 25.15 -6.90 -13.69
CA ASN A 533 25.41 -8.05 -12.82
C ASN A 533 26.16 -7.65 -11.54
N ARG A 534 25.75 -6.56 -10.92
CA ARG A 534 26.27 -6.09 -9.63
C ARG A 534 25.85 -7.02 -8.50
N ILE A 535 24.70 -7.69 -8.66
CA ILE A 535 24.12 -8.65 -7.74
C ILE A 535 24.05 -10.01 -8.45
N THR A 536 24.67 -11.03 -7.87
CA THR A 536 24.67 -12.38 -8.43
C THR A 536 24.09 -13.37 -7.45
N PHE A 537 23.26 -14.29 -7.95
CA PHE A 537 22.68 -15.36 -7.15
C PHE A 537 23.42 -16.66 -7.40
N THR A 538 23.87 -17.33 -6.33
CA THR A 538 24.59 -18.61 -6.41
C THR A 538 23.79 -19.70 -5.69
N ALA A 539 23.65 -20.88 -6.33
CA ALA A 539 23.13 -22.07 -5.69
C ALA A 539 24.28 -22.89 -5.05
N ALA A 540 23.98 -23.80 -4.13
CA ALA A 540 24.94 -24.58 -3.34
C ALA A 540 26.00 -25.39 -4.13
N ALA A 541 25.95 -25.42 -5.47
CA ALA A 541 26.88 -26.19 -6.34
C ALA A 541 28.06 -25.39 -6.88
N ASP A 542 28.13 -24.08 -6.68
CA ASP A 542 29.09 -23.17 -7.31
C ASP A 542 30.11 -22.54 -6.33
N VAL A 543 30.25 -23.09 -5.11
CA VAL A 543 31.22 -22.61 -4.09
C VAL A 543 32.43 -23.50 -4.03
#